data_d01e13da6e96c805b5834bb9b5bb4cd4
#
_entry.id   d01e13da6e96c805b5834bb9b5bb4cd4
#
_cell.length_a   1.000
_cell.length_b   1.000
_cell.length_c   1.000
_cell.angle_alpha   90.00
_cell.angle_beta   90.00
_cell.angle_gamma   90.00
#
_symmetry.space_group_name_H-M   'P 1'
#
loop_
_entity.id
_entity.type
_entity.pdbx_description
1 polymer ?
#
loop_
_entity_poly.entity_id
_entity_poly.type
_entity_poly.pdbx_seq_one_letter_code
_entity_poly.pdbx_strand_id
1 'polypeptide(L)'
;MSRSINLAVIPGDGIGQEVVAQGLKVLNAVLPQDVKLETKEFDFGAKRYHATGETLTDADVEALKQHDAILLGAIGDPSVPSGVLERGFLLKLRFLFDHHVNLRPSKLLPGVATPLKGQPEIDFVVVREGTEGPYTGNGGSIRTGTPHEVATEVSVNTAFGVERVVRDAFARAQARPRKKLTLVHKNNVLAYAGHLWTNIFNKVAAEFPDVTTDYLHVDAATIFLVTQPERFDVIVTDNLFGDIITDLAAAVSGGIGVAASGNINPSGEFPSMFEPVHGSAPDIAGQGKADPTAAILSVALLLRHLGYEAQAVRIEDAVSADLAERDGATSRTTDEIGDALAVRVAS
;
A
#
# COMPACT_ATOMS: atom_id res chain seq x y z
N MET A 1 -24.95 -5.17 21.07
CA MET A 1 -24.13 -6.32 20.59
C MET A 1 -22.70 -5.80 20.55
N SER A 2 -21.76 -6.46 21.19
CA SER A 2 -20.33 -6.13 21.08
C SER A 2 -19.93 -6.31 19.61
N ARG A 3 -19.26 -5.33 19.02
CA ARG A 3 -18.66 -5.44 17.69
C ARG A 3 -17.35 -6.24 17.83
N SER A 4 -17.05 -7.07 16.85
CA SER A 4 -15.74 -7.75 16.80
C SER A 4 -15.06 -7.46 15.47
N ILE A 5 -13.73 -7.40 15.48
CA ILE A 5 -12.87 -7.37 14.32
C ILE A 5 -12.11 -8.68 14.29
N ASN A 6 -12.32 -9.49 13.26
CA ASN A 6 -11.55 -10.71 12.98
C ASN A 6 -10.40 -10.35 12.04
N LEU A 7 -9.18 -10.32 12.57
CA LEU A 7 -7.99 -9.90 11.84
C LEU A 7 -7.06 -11.07 11.55
N ALA A 8 -6.79 -11.32 10.27
CA ALA A 8 -5.67 -12.17 9.88
C ALA A 8 -4.36 -11.39 10.02
N VAL A 9 -3.40 -11.95 10.74
CA VAL A 9 -2.09 -11.34 10.97
C VAL A 9 -1.03 -12.18 10.27
N ILE A 10 -0.25 -11.55 9.42
CA ILE A 10 0.84 -12.19 8.67
C ILE A 10 2.11 -11.39 8.94
N PRO A 11 2.87 -11.72 9.99
CA PRO A 11 4.11 -11.00 10.28
C PRO A 11 5.13 -11.13 9.14
N GLY A 12 5.19 -12.31 8.50
CA GLY A 12 6.06 -12.58 7.36
C GLY A 12 7.53 -12.70 7.74
N ASP A 13 8.40 -12.04 6.95
CA ASP A 13 9.85 -12.20 7.02
C ASP A 13 10.54 -10.99 7.66
N GLY A 14 11.75 -11.19 8.13
CA GLY A 14 12.66 -10.14 8.58
C GLY A 14 12.06 -9.23 9.66
N ILE A 15 12.13 -7.91 9.43
CA ILE A 15 11.57 -6.91 10.35
C ILE A 15 10.05 -6.94 10.47
N GLY A 16 9.35 -7.64 9.57
CA GLY A 16 7.90 -7.75 9.61
C GLY A 16 7.37 -8.27 10.94
N GLN A 17 8.10 -9.21 11.57
CA GLN A 17 7.78 -9.74 12.91
C GLN A 17 7.75 -8.63 13.97
N GLU A 18 8.74 -7.73 13.94
CA GLU A 18 8.90 -6.67 14.92
C GLU A 18 7.87 -5.55 14.73
N VAL A 19 7.70 -5.09 13.47
CA VAL A 19 6.84 -3.93 13.19
C VAL A 19 5.35 -4.26 13.31
N VAL A 20 4.92 -5.48 12.95
CA VAL A 20 3.53 -5.93 13.13
C VAL A 20 3.16 -6.02 14.60
N ALA A 21 4.06 -6.50 15.46
CA ALA A 21 3.82 -6.54 16.89
C ALA A 21 3.49 -5.14 17.45
N GLN A 22 4.18 -4.10 16.98
CA GLN A 22 3.89 -2.72 17.37
C GLN A 22 2.59 -2.19 16.76
N GLY A 23 2.30 -2.53 15.50
CA GLY A 23 1.02 -2.23 14.87
C GLY A 23 -0.17 -2.81 15.65
N LEU A 24 -0.09 -4.07 16.08
CA LEU A 24 -1.12 -4.71 16.90
C LEU A 24 -1.25 -4.09 18.30
N LYS A 25 -0.13 -3.69 18.90
CA LYS A 25 -0.13 -2.98 20.19
C LYS A 25 -0.91 -1.66 20.10
N VAL A 26 -0.64 -0.85 19.08
CA VAL A 26 -1.34 0.41 18.86
C VAL A 26 -2.81 0.18 18.48
N LEU A 27 -3.10 -0.83 17.66
CA LEU A 27 -4.47 -1.21 17.31
C LEU A 27 -5.29 -1.54 18.58
N ASN A 28 -4.77 -2.38 19.45
CA ASN A 28 -5.44 -2.72 20.71
C ASN A 28 -5.67 -1.50 21.61
N ALA A 29 -4.71 -0.56 21.65
CA ALA A 29 -4.78 0.61 22.51
C ALA A 29 -5.80 1.66 22.02
N VAL A 30 -6.06 1.74 20.71
CA VAL A 30 -6.95 2.74 20.12
C VAL A 30 -8.39 2.29 20.00
N LEU A 31 -8.66 0.97 20.03
CA LEU A 31 -10.01 0.43 19.86
C LEU A 31 -10.94 0.83 21.01
N PRO A 32 -12.21 1.12 20.72
CA PRO A 32 -13.24 1.33 21.75
C PRO A 32 -13.42 0.09 22.62
N GLN A 33 -13.78 0.27 23.89
CA GLN A 33 -13.93 -0.82 24.85
C GLN A 33 -15.02 -1.85 24.48
N ASP A 34 -16.00 -1.46 23.65
CA ASP A 34 -17.07 -2.31 23.16
C ASP A 34 -16.71 -3.07 21.88
N VAL A 35 -15.51 -2.87 21.34
CA VAL A 35 -14.99 -3.57 20.15
C VAL A 35 -13.97 -4.60 20.57
N LYS A 36 -14.23 -5.87 20.27
CA LYS A 36 -13.32 -6.97 20.53
C LYS A 36 -12.43 -7.20 19.31
N LEU A 37 -11.12 -7.23 19.50
CA LEU A 37 -10.17 -7.66 18.48
C LEU A 37 -9.89 -9.15 18.63
N GLU A 38 -10.16 -9.92 17.59
CA GLU A 38 -9.79 -11.33 17.47
C GLU A 38 -8.73 -11.44 16.37
N THR A 39 -7.57 -12.00 16.72
CA THR A 39 -6.45 -12.15 15.78
C THR A 39 -6.14 -13.60 15.53
N LYS A 40 -5.82 -13.94 14.29
CA LYS A 40 -5.26 -15.22 13.91
C LYS A 40 -3.97 -15.00 13.14
N GLU A 41 -2.87 -15.52 13.65
CA GLU A 41 -1.58 -15.45 12.99
C GLU A 41 -1.44 -16.57 11.96
N PHE A 42 -0.80 -16.23 10.82
CA PHE A 42 -0.45 -17.11 9.72
C PHE A 42 1.05 -17.03 9.46
N ASP A 43 1.68 -18.16 9.29
CA ASP A 43 3.14 -18.35 9.19
C ASP A 43 3.70 -18.20 7.77
N PHE A 44 3.05 -17.42 6.90
CA PHE A 44 3.50 -17.23 5.53
C PHE A 44 4.84 -16.49 5.47
N GLY A 45 5.71 -16.95 4.55
CA GLY A 45 7.03 -16.38 4.30
C GLY A 45 8.07 -17.45 4.01
N ALA A 46 9.33 -17.06 4.08
CA ALA A 46 10.49 -17.90 3.76
C ALA A 46 10.60 -19.13 4.67
N LYS A 47 10.32 -18.97 5.97
CA LYS A 47 10.37 -20.07 6.94
C LYS A 47 9.45 -21.22 6.55
N ARG A 48 8.20 -20.91 6.20
CA ARG A 48 7.22 -21.92 5.73
C ARG A 48 7.67 -22.53 4.41
N TYR A 49 8.10 -21.69 3.46
CA TYR A 49 8.58 -22.16 2.15
C TYR A 49 9.74 -23.15 2.29
N HIS A 50 10.73 -22.88 3.15
CA HIS A 50 11.82 -23.82 3.40
C HIS A 50 11.37 -25.12 4.06
N ALA A 51 10.36 -25.07 4.94
CA ALA A 51 9.89 -26.25 5.64
C ALA A 51 9.00 -27.15 4.77
N THR A 52 8.20 -26.58 3.87
CA THR A 52 7.13 -27.30 3.14
C THR A 52 7.23 -27.22 1.61
N GLY A 53 7.97 -26.26 1.07
CA GLY A 53 7.97 -25.91 -0.35
C GLY A 53 6.72 -25.15 -0.81
N GLU A 54 5.81 -24.80 0.12
CA GLU A 54 4.55 -24.12 -0.19
C GLU A 54 4.59 -22.64 0.17
N THR A 55 3.92 -21.82 -0.63
CA THR A 55 3.74 -20.38 -0.35
C THR A 55 2.33 -20.09 0.18
N LEU A 56 1.30 -20.33 -0.64
CA LEU A 56 -0.12 -20.12 -0.32
C LEU A 56 -0.93 -21.27 -0.92
N THR A 57 -1.55 -22.08 -0.07
CA THR A 57 -2.43 -23.18 -0.49
C THR A 57 -3.88 -22.72 -0.62
N ASP A 58 -4.73 -23.53 -1.27
CA ASP A 58 -6.16 -23.23 -1.38
C ASP A 58 -6.84 -23.25 0.01
N ALA A 59 -6.39 -24.12 0.92
CA ALA A 59 -6.87 -24.15 2.30
C ALA A 59 -6.53 -22.85 3.06
N ASP A 60 -5.36 -22.29 2.81
CA ASP A 60 -4.95 -20.99 3.39
C ASP A 60 -5.83 -19.85 2.87
N VAL A 61 -6.14 -19.85 1.56
CA VAL A 61 -7.04 -18.87 0.95
C VAL A 61 -8.43 -18.92 1.60
N GLU A 62 -9.00 -20.11 1.76
CA GLU A 62 -10.29 -20.28 2.42
C GLU A 62 -10.26 -19.87 3.89
N ALA A 63 -9.15 -20.11 4.57
CA ALA A 63 -8.97 -19.64 5.95
C ALA A 63 -8.88 -18.12 6.05
N LEU A 64 -8.15 -17.46 5.13
CA LEU A 64 -8.03 -16.00 5.09
C LEU A 64 -9.35 -15.29 4.80
N LYS A 65 -10.20 -15.88 3.94
CA LYS A 65 -11.54 -15.35 3.60
C LYS A 65 -12.47 -15.17 4.81
N GLN A 66 -12.20 -15.85 5.91
CA GLN A 66 -13.03 -15.77 7.13
C GLN A 66 -12.75 -14.53 7.99
N HIS A 67 -11.84 -13.66 7.55
CA HIS A 67 -11.42 -12.48 8.32
C HIS A 67 -11.96 -11.19 7.69
N ASP A 68 -12.09 -10.15 8.51
CA ASP A 68 -12.56 -8.84 8.06
C ASP A 68 -11.48 -8.07 7.32
N ALA A 69 -10.21 -8.29 7.69
CA ALA A 69 -9.04 -7.67 7.06
C ALA A 69 -7.78 -8.51 7.32
N ILE A 70 -6.72 -8.18 6.60
CA ILE A 70 -5.39 -8.78 6.73
C ILE A 70 -4.39 -7.67 7.08
N LEU A 71 -3.61 -7.86 8.13
CA LEU A 71 -2.44 -7.05 8.44
C LEU A 71 -1.19 -7.85 8.10
N LEU A 72 -0.42 -7.36 7.13
CA LEU A 72 0.81 -7.95 6.66
C LEU A 72 2.01 -7.11 7.09
N GLY A 73 3.09 -7.77 7.53
CA GLY A 73 4.36 -7.11 7.84
C GLY A 73 5.22 -6.94 6.60
N ALA A 74 5.99 -7.97 6.26
CA ALA A 74 6.81 -7.95 5.05
C ALA A 74 7.02 -9.38 4.52
N ILE A 75 7.15 -9.53 3.23
CA ILE A 75 7.45 -10.82 2.59
C ILE A 75 8.69 -10.66 1.72
N GLY A 76 9.62 -11.59 1.87
CA GLY A 76 10.84 -11.65 1.07
C GLY A 76 12.05 -11.99 1.92
N ASP A 77 12.83 -12.96 1.45
CA ASP A 77 14.09 -13.38 2.09
C ASP A 77 15.10 -13.76 1.00
N PRO A 78 16.36 -13.32 1.11
CA PRO A 78 17.40 -13.64 0.13
C PRO A 78 17.68 -15.15 -0.06
N SER A 79 17.30 -15.97 0.93
CA SER A 79 17.45 -17.43 0.85
C SER A 79 16.41 -18.12 -0.04
N VAL A 80 15.35 -17.40 -0.44
CA VAL A 80 14.31 -17.90 -1.35
C VAL A 80 14.58 -17.36 -2.76
N PRO A 81 14.47 -18.19 -3.82
CA PRO A 81 14.64 -17.70 -5.18
C PRO A 81 13.72 -16.51 -5.51
N SER A 82 14.30 -15.52 -6.22
CA SER A 82 13.57 -14.29 -6.58
C SER A 82 12.25 -14.58 -7.30
N GLY A 83 11.20 -13.88 -6.90
CA GLY A 83 9.86 -13.99 -7.49
C GLY A 83 9.00 -15.12 -6.93
N VAL A 84 9.56 -16.04 -6.13
CA VAL A 84 8.78 -17.18 -5.56
C VAL A 84 7.75 -16.68 -4.56
N LEU A 85 8.16 -15.88 -3.59
CA LEU A 85 7.27 -15.37 -2.55
C LEU A 85 6.36 -14.26 -3.10
N GLU A 86 6.89 -13.38 -3.94
CA GLU A 86 6.11 -12.30 -4.55
C GLU A 86 4.97 -12.85 -5.43
N ARG A 87 5.27 -13.76 -6.33
CA ARG A 87 4.28 -14.36 -7.24
C ARG A 87 3.41 -15.41 -6.56
N GLY A 88 4.01 -16.25 -5.73
CA GLY A 88 3.33 -17.37 -5.07
C GLY A 88 2.48 -16.95 -3.87
N PHE A 89 2.71 -15.78 -3.30
CA PHE A 89 1.96 -15.27 -2.16
C PHE A 89 1.33 -13.90 -2.44
N LEU A 90 2.10 -12.80 -2.55
CA LEU A 90 1.56 -11.45 -2.62
C LEU A 90 0.66 -11.22 -3.84
N LEU A 91 1.16 -11.50 -5.05
CA LEU A 91 0.38 -11.31 -6.27
C LEU A 91 -0.77 -12.31 -6.35
N LYS A 92 -0.53 -13.59 -5.97
CA LYS A 92 -1.59 -14.60 -5.92
C LYS A 92 -2.74 -14.15 -5.03
N LEU A 93 -2.44 -13.59 -3.84
CA LEU A 93 -3.47 -13.10 -2.92
C LEU A 93 -4.22 -11.88 -3.48
N ARG A 94 -3.49 -10.92 -4.08
CA ARG A 94 -4.11 -9.74 -4.73
C ARG A 94 -5.11 -10.14 -5.82
N PHE A 95 -4.76 -11.13 -6.65
CA PHE A 95 -5.66 -11.61 -7.70
C PHE A 95 -6.84 -12.41 -7.15
N LEU A 96 -6.62 -13.32 -6.20
CA LEU A 96 -7.68 -14.16 -5.65
C LEU A 96 -8.69 -13.37 -4.81
N PHE A 97 -8.25 -12.32 -4.14
CA PHE A 97 -9.12 -11.45 -3.33
C PHE A 97 -9.52 -10.16 -4.06
N ASP A 98 -9.25 -10.12 -5.35
CA ASP A 98 -9.61 -9.00 -6.21
C ASP A 98 -9.25 -7.63 -5.60
N HIS A 99 -8.02 -7.49 -5.12
CA HIS A 99 -7.48 -6.26 -4.58
C HIS A 99 -7.19 -5.26 -5.70
N HIS A 100 -8.22 -4.82 -6.40
CA HIS A 100 -8.06 -3.98 -7.59
C HIS A 100 -7.71 -2.52 -7.30
N VAL A 101 -7.74 -2.12 -6.05
CA VAL A 101 -7.25 -0.81 -5.60
C VAL A 101 -6.03 -1.01 -4.71
N ASN A 102 -4.85 -0.60 -5.16
CA ASN A 102 -3.69 -0.44 -4.30
C ASN A 102 -3.59 1.04 -3.90
N LEU A 103 -3.89 1.31 -2.63
CA LEU A 103 -3.96 2.66 -2.07
C LEU A 103 -2.64 3.03 -1.40
N ARG A 104 -2.02 4.12 -1.84
CA ARG A 104 -0.73 4.61 -1.37
C ARG A 104 -0.79 6.09 -0.98
N PRO A 105 -1.10 6.44 0.28
CA PRO A 105 -0.98 7.81 0.77
C PRO A 105 0.47 8.26 0.80
N SER A 106 0.71 9.52 0.43
CA SER A 106 2.02 10.17 0.49
C SER A 106 1.84 11.51 1.19
N LYS A 107 2.38 11.61 2.41
CA LYS A 107 2.29 12.81 3.23
C LYS A 107 3.64 13.08 3.88
N LEU A 108 4.17 14.29 3.70
CA LEU A 108 5.34 14.72 4.45
C LEU A 108 4.89 15.07 5.87
N LEU A 109 5.24 14.21 6.81
CA LEU A 109 4.88 14.39 8.22
C LEU A 109 5.83 15.35 8.91
N PRO A 110 5.38 16.07 9.95
CA PRO A 110 6.24 16.96 10.74
C PRO A 110 7.46 16.23 11.31
N GLY A 111 8.62 16.87 11.31
CA GLY A 111 9.88 16.28 11.78
C GLY A 111 10.56 15.30 10.82
N VAL A 112 9.88 14.90 9.75
CA VAL A 112 10.44 13.97 8.76
C VAL A 112 11.26 14.73 7.72
N ALA A 113 12.47 14.23 7.45
CA ALA A 113 13.33 14.80 6.42
C ALA A 113 12.85 14.43 5.02
N THR A 114 12.91 15.38 4.09
CA THR A 114 12.68 15.16 2.67
C THR A 114 13.94 15.54 1.87
N PRO A 115 14.24 14.86 0.75
CA PRO A 115 15.31 15.28 -0.13
C PRO A 115 14.99 16.57 -0.90
N LEU A 116 13.74 17.03 -0.85
CA LEU A 116 13.31 18.23 -1.55
C LEU A 116 13.71 19.51 -0.80
N LYS A 117 14.05 20.55 -1.56
CA LYS A 117 14.39 21.84 -1.00
C LYS A 117 13.14 22.53 -0.43
N GLY A 118 13.27 23.12 0.77
CA GLY A 118 12.25 24.02 1.33
C GLY A 118 11.09 23.32 2.04
N GLN A 119 11.12 22.02 2.23
CA GLN A 119 10.06 21.22 2.88
C GLN A 119 8.65 21.57 2.35
N PRO A 120 8.34 21.22 1.09
CA PRO A 120 7.05 21.53 0.49
C PRO A 120 5.91 20.80 1.23
N GLU A 121 4.70 21.33 1.12
CA GLU A 121 3.51 20.63 1.57
C GLU A 121 3.24 19.43 0.63
N ILE A 122 3.34 18.22 1.17
CA ILE A 122 3.05 16.99 0.47
C ILE A 122 1.90 16.29 1.19
N ASP A 123 0.74 16.21 0.56
CA ASP A 123 -0.41 15.46 1.01
C ASP A 123 -1.26 15.05 -0.19
N PHE A 124 -1.00 13.89 -0.73
CA PHE A 124 -1.77 13.28 -1.81
C PHE A 124 -1.89 11.77 -1.65
N VAL A 125 -2.76 11.16 -2.43
CA VAL A 125 -2.92 9.71 -2.44
C VAL A 125 -2.84 9.17 -3.87
N VAL A 126 -2.13 8.07 -4.06
CA VAL A 126 -2.11 7.33 -5.32
C VAL A 126 -3.06 6.15 -5.23
N VAL A 127 -3.98 6.08 -6.18
CA VAL A 127 -4.90 4.97 -6.43
C VAL A 127 -4.34 4.20 -7.63
N ARG A 128 -3.54 3.17 -7.34
CA ARG A 128 -2.91 2.29 -8.32
C ARG A 128 -3.85 1.14 -8.63
N GLU A 129 -4.05 0.81 -9.90
CA GLU A 129 -4.69 -0.44 -10.29
C GLU A 129 -3.87 -1.63 -9.75
N GLY A 130 -4.52 -2.65 -9.19
CA GLY A 130 -3.86 -3.71 -8.42
C GLY A 130 -3.87 -5.10 -9.06
N THR A 131 -4.63 -5.34 -10.14
CA THR A 131 -4.93 -6.70 -10.66
C THR A 131 -4.69 -6.88 -12.16
N GLU A 132 -4.28 -5.85 -12.86
CA GLU A 132 -4.03 -5.88 -14.32
C GLU A 132 -2.59 -5.46 -14.66
N GLY A 133 -2.37 -5.06 -15.88
CA GLY A 133 -1.07 -4.64 -16.39
C GLY A 133 -0.14 -5.81 -16.69
N PRO A 134 1.18 -5.61 -16.68
CA PRO A 134 2.15 -6.67 -16.90
C PRO A 134 2.26 -7.66 -15.72
N TYR A 135 1.73 -7.31 -14.55
CA TYR A 135 1.72 -8.17 -13.36
C TYR A 135 0.86 -9.42 -13.53
N THR A 136 -0.03 -9.47 -14.52
CA THR A 136 -0.79 -10.67 -14.89
C THR A 136 0.11 -11.80 -15.39
N GLY A 137 1.38 -11.54 -15.71
CA GLY A 137 2.34 -12.54 -16.16
C GLY A 137 2.11 -13.04 -17.59
N ASN A 138 1.35 -12.29 -18.40
CA ASN A 138 1.16 -12.65 -19.82
C ASN A 138 2.40 -12.26 -20.62
N GLY A 139 3.03 -13.24 -21.26
CA GLY A 139 4.24 -13.03 -22.04
C GLY A 139 4.97 -14.34 -22.28
N GLY A 140 6.19 -14.25 -22.71
CA GLY A 140 7.03 -15.41 -22.91
C GLY A 140 8.35 -15.07 -23.61
N SER A 141 9.22 -16.09 -23.68
CA SER A 141 10.47 -15.99 -24.42
C SER A 141 10.67 -17.17 -25.35
N ILE A 142 11.36 -16.93 -26.46
CA ILE A 142 11.81 -17.95 -27.42
C ILE A 142 13.31 -17.78 -27.69
N ARG A 143 14.00 -18.88 -28.01
CA ARG A 143 15.44 -18.95 -28.25
C ARG A 143 16.26 -18.45 -27.05
N THR A 144 15.79 -18.72 -25.84
CA THR A 144 16.41 -18.28 -24.58
C THR A 144 17.87 -18.71 -24.49
N GLY A 145 18.74 -17.79 -24.06
CA GLY A 145 20.18 -17.99 -23.94
C GLY A 145 20.96 -17.91 -25.25
N THR A 146 20.32 -17.50 -26.36
CA THR A 146 21.00 -17.31 -27.65
C THR A 146 21.04 -15.83 -28.05
N PRO A 147 21.94 -15.42 -28.99
CA PRO A 147 21.95 -14.04 -29.51
C PRO A 147 20.67 -13.63 -30.23
N HIS A 148 19.77 -14.57 -30.49
CA HIS A 148 18.49 -14.36 -31.18
C HIS A 148 17.29 -14.54 -30.23
N GLU A 149 17.51 -14.43 -28.94
CA GLU A 149 16.44 -14.49 -27.93
C GLU A 149 15.43 -13.37 -28.16
N VAL A 150 14.15 -13.71 -28.02
CA VAL A 150 13.04 -12.76 -28.04
C VAL A 150 12.26 -12.95 -26.75
N ALA A 151 12.04 -11.87 -26.00
CA ALA A 151 11.19 -11.83 -24.83
C ALA A 151 10.04 -10.83 -25.04
N THR A 152 8.86 -11.19 -24.57
CA THR A 152 7.66 -10.34 -24.62
C THR A 152 6.97 -10.29 -23.29
N GLU A 153 6.52 -9.11 -22.90
CA GLU A 153 5.61 -8.89 -21.76
C GLU A 153 4.36 -8.16 -22.27
N VAL A 154 3.19 -8.64 -21.87
CA VAL A 154 1.91 -8.07 -22.31
C VAL A 154 1.25 -7.34 -21.15
N SER A 155 0.96 -6.06 -21.33
CA SER A 155 0.15 -5.29 -20.38
C SER A 155 -1.33 -5.50 -20.68
N VAL A 156 -2.03 -6.20 -19.80
CA VAL A 156 -3.48 -6.40 -19.88
C VAL A 156 -4.19 -5.19 -19.28
N ASN A 157 -5.15 -4.62 -20.00
CA ASN A 157 -5.98 -3.52 -19.54
C ASN A 157 -7.40 -3.79 -20.01
N THR A 158 -8.36 -3.91 -19.10
CA THR A 158 -9.76 -4.13 -19.44
C THR A 158 -10.62 -2.93 -19.09
N ALA A 159 -11.70 -2.74 -19.82
CA ALA A 159 -12.65 -1.68 -19.48
C ALA A 159 -13.22 -1.86 -18.07
N PHE A 160 -13.42 -3.11 -17.65
CA PHE A 160 -13.88 -3.45 -16.30
C PHE A 160 -12.89 -3.03 -15.23
N GLY A 161 -11.61 -3.43 -15.35
CA GLY A 161 -10.56 -3.10 -14.37
C GLY A 161 -10.31 -1.60 -14.27
N VAL A 162 -10.20 -0.92 -15.43
CA VAL A 162 -10.00 0.53 -15.49
C VAL A 162 -11.18 1.30 -14.88
N GLU A 163 -12.43 0.94 -15.22
CA GLU A 163 -13.59 1.69 -14.73
C GLU A 163 -13.71 1.63 -13.20
N ARG A 164 -13.52 0.47 -12.59
CA ARG A 164 -13.67 0.30 -11.14
C ARG A 164 -12.60 1.05 -10.32
N VAL A 165 -11.34 1.03 -10.76
CA VAL A 165 -10.27 1.79 -10.08
C VAL A 165 -10.42 3.30 -10.28
N VAL A 166 -10.85 3.73 -11.46
CA VAL A 166 -11.14 5.15 -11.75
C VAL A 166 -12.29 5.65 -10.89
N ARG A 167 -13.38 4.87 -10.74
CA ARG A 167 -14.50 5.23 -9.87
C ARG A 167 -14.09 5.37 -8.40
N ASP A 168 -13.28 4.45 -7.88
CA ASP A 168 -12.74 4.55 -6.52
C ASP A 168 -11.91 5.84 -6.37
N ALA A 169 -11.07 6.17 -7.34
CA ALA A 169 -10.26 7.38 -7.32
C ALA A 169 -11.11 8.67 -7.33
N PHE A 170 -12.17 8.72 -8.14
CA PHE A 170 -13.11 9.85 -8.13
C PHE A 170 -13.84 10.00 -6.79
N ALA A 171 -14.30 8.89 -6.20
CA ALA A 171 -14.96 8.91 -4.89
C ALA A 171 -14.00 9.45 -3.80
N ARG A 172 -12.73 9.04 -3.83
CA ARG A 172 -11.69 9.56 -2.92
C ARG A 172 -11.42 11.04 -3.15
N ALA A 173 -11.29 11.46 -4.40
CA ALA A 173 -11.08 12.87 -4.73
C ALA A 173 -12.25 13.74 -4.27
N GLN A 174 -13.49 13.26 -4.44
CA GLN A 174 -14.70 13.97 -3.99
C GLN A 174 -14.74 14.14 -2.46
N ALA A 175 -14.20 13.16 -1.71
CA ALA A 175 -14.15 13.21 -0.25
C ALA A 175 -13.02 14.13 0.29
N ARG A 176 -12.01 14.47 -0.52
CA ARG A 176 -10.91 15.35 -0.10
C ARG A 176 -11.24 16.83 -0.33
N PRO A 177 -10.66 17.73 0.50
CA PRO A 177 -10.97 19.17 0.42
C PRO A 177 -10.65 19.80 -0.93
N ARG A 178 -9.55 19.39 -1.60
CA ARG A 178 -9.10 19.98 -2.88
C ARG A 178 -9.86 19.46 -4.09
N LYS A 179 -10.50 18.31 -3.98
CA LYS A 179 -11.34 17.69 -5.02
C LYS A 179 -10.67 17.66 -6.38
N LYS A 180 -9.40 17.23 -6.44
CA LYS A 180 -8.64 17.16 -7.67
C LYS A 180 -8.17 15.74 -7.95
N LEU A 181 -8.40 15.26 -9.18
CA LEU A 181 -7.96 13.95 -9.64
C LEU A 181 -7.09 14.08 -10.89
N THR A 182 -5.87 13.53 -10.83
CA THR A 182 -4.95 13.49 -11.96
C THR A 182 -4.84 12.05 -12.48
N LEU A 183 -5.19 11.82 -13.76
CA LEU A 183 -4.84 10.58 -14.45
C LEU A 183 -3.38 10.64 -14.88
N VAL A 184 -2.58 9.67 -14.41
CA VAL A 184 -1.19 9.49 -14.85
C VAL A 184 -1.11 8.26 -15.74
N HIS A 185 -0.68 8.44 -16.98
CA HIS A 185 -0.53 7.37 -17.96
C HIS A 185 0.48 7.76 -19.05
N LYS A 186 0.68 6.95 -20.09
CA LYS A 186 1.56 7.26 -21.23
C LYS A 186 0.82 7.05 -22.56
N ASN A 187 -0.30 7.76 -22.77
CA ASN A 187 -1.20 7.54 -23.91
C ASN A 187 -0.62 7.90 -25.28
N ASN A 188 0.47 8.69 -25.33
CA ASN A 188 1.17 8.98 -26.56
C ASN A 188 2.08 7.83 -27.05
N VAL A 189 2.35 6.83 -26.21
CA VAL A 189 3.15 5.64 -26.53
C VAL A 189 2.29 4.38 -26.43
N LEU A 190 1.59 4.20 -25.32
CA LEU A 190 0.66 3.09 -25.09
C LEU A 190 -0.71 3.43 -25.67
N ALA A 191 -0.78 3.53 -27.02
CA ALA A 191 -1.92 4.11 -27.71
C ALA A 191 -3.26 3.40 -27.38
N TYR A 192 -3.28 2.07 -27.33
CA TYR A 192 -4.51 1.32 -27.06
C TYR A 192 -4.92 1.38 -25.60
N ALA A 193 -4.01 1.06 -24.68
CA ALA A 193 -4.28 1.14 -23.24
C ALA A 193 -4.57 2.59 -22.81
N GLY A 194 -3.76 3.54 -23.27
CA GLY A 194 -3.94 4.96 -22.97
C GLY A 194 -5.25 5.55 -23.49
N HIS A 195 -5.72 5.11 -24.64
CA HIS A 195 -7.04 5.48 -25.17
C HIS A 195 -8.16 4.91 -24.28
N LEU A 196 -8.06 3.64 -23.89
CA LEU A 196 -9.03 2.99 -22.98
C LEU A 196 -9.12 3.76 -21.65
N TRP A 197 -7.97 4.00 -21.00
CA TRP A 197 -7.90 4.75 -19.74
C TRP A 197 -8.47 6.16 -19.86
N THR A 198 -8.09 6.90 -20.89
CA THR A 198 -8.55 8.28 -21.09
C THR A 198 -10.06 8.35 -21.33
N ASN A 199 -10.60 7.44 -22.15
CA ASN A 199 -12.04 7.42 -22.45
C ASN A 199 -12.87 7.10 -21.21
N ILE A 200 -12.46 6.08 -20.44
CA ILE A 200 -13.17 5.70 -19.21
C ILE A 200 -13.05 6.81 -18.17
N PHE A 201 -11.86 7.39 -17.99
CA PHE A 201 -11.66 8.50 -17.06
C PHE A 201 -12.60 9.67 -17.40
N ASN A 202 -12.67 10.09 -18.65
CA ASN A 202 -13.54 11.19 -19.09
C ASN A 202 -15.03 10.85 -18.94
N LYS A 203 -15.41 9.59 -19.22
CA LYS A 203 -16.79 9.12 -19.01
C LYS A 203 -17.18 9.21 -17.55
N VAL A 204 -16.35 8.73 -16.63
CA VAL A 204 -16.63 8.76 -15.19
C VAL A 204 -16.57 10.20 -14.65
N ALA A 205 -15.66 11.04 -15.16
CA ALA A 205 -15.57 12.45 -14.76
C ALA A 205 -16.90 13.20 -14.91
N ALA A 206 -17.68 12.88 -15.93
CA ALA A 206 -19.00 13.51 -16.12
C ALA A 206 -20.00 13.21 -14.99
N GLU A 207 -19.78 12.17 -14.21
CA GLU A 207 -20.60 11.80 -13.05
C GLU A 207 -20.15 12.52 -11.75
N PHE A 208 -18.95 13.15 -11.76
CA PHE A 208 -18.36 13.83 -10.61
C PHE A 208 -18.03 15.31 -10.93
N PRO A 209 -19.03 16.16 -11.21
CA PRO A 209 -18.82 17.54 -11.70
C PRO A 209 -18.07 18.44 -10.70
N ASP A 210 -18.04 18.08 -9.42
CA ASP A 210 -17.29 18.82 -8.40
C ASP A 210 -15.80 18.49 -8.35
N VAL A 211 -15.35 17.45 -9.07
CA VAL A 211 -13.95 17.02 -9.08
C VAL A 211 -13.23 17.64 -10.28
N THR A 212 -12.20 18.43 -10.01
CA THR A 212 -11.33 18.97 -11.04
C THR A 212 -10.41 17.87 -11.56
N THR A 213 -10.34 17.69 -12.87
CA THR A 213 -9.55 16.66 -13.51
C THR A 213 -8.31 17.20 -14.21
N ASP A 214 -7.23 16.41 -14.21
CA ASP A 214 -5.99 16.69 -14.91
C ASP A 214 -5.44 15.40 -15.54
N TYR A 215 -4.60 15.52 -16.56
CA TYR A 215 -3.88 14.42 -17.18
C TYR A 215 -2.39 14.74 -17.27
N LEU A 216 -1.56 13.78 -16.87
CA LEU A 216 -0.11 13.89 -17.03
C LEU A 216 0.46 12.62 -17.67
N HIS A 217 1.42 12.79 -18.56
CA HIS A 217 2.31 11.68 -18.89
C HIS A 217 3.17 11.31 -17.68
N VAL A 218 3.43 10.01 -17.51
CA VAL A 218 4.14 9.50 -16.32
C VAL A 218 5.51 10.15 -16.12
N ASP A 219 6.25 10.40 -17.19
CA ASP A 219 7.54 11.12 -17.13
C ASP A 219 7.38 12.57 -16.64
N ALA A 220 6.36 13.28 -17.08
CA ALA A 220 6.05 14.61 -16.55
C ALA A 220 5.58 14.54 -15.09
N ALA A 221 4.80 13.53 -14.71
CA ALA A 221 4.39 13.32 -13.33
C ALA A 221 5.58 13.10 -12.40
N THR A 222 6.61 12.34 -12.81
CA THR A 222 7.83 12.15 -12.01
C THR A 222 8.59 13.46 -11.80
N ILE A 223 8.66 14.33 -12.82
CA ILE A 223 9.25 15.66 -12.67
C ILE A 223 8.46 16.48 -11.64
N PHE A 224 7.13 16.51 -11.73
CA PHE A 224 6.30 17.29 -10.83
C PHE A 224 6.27 16.74 -9.40
N LEU A 225 6.39 15.43 -9.20
CA LEU A 225 6.53 14.84 -7.85
C LEU A 225 7.77 15.38 -7.12
N VAL A 226 8.83 15.74 -7.86
CA VAL A 226 10.06 16.33 -7.31
C VAL A 226 10.00 17.85 -7.24
N THR A 227 9.41 18.52 -8.23
CA THR A 227 9.50 19.98 -8.37
C THR A 227 8.29 20.74 -7.85
N GLN A 228 7.12 20.10 -7.81
CA GLN A 228 5.82 20.69 -7.45
C GLN A 228 4.89 19.61 -6.84
N PRO A 229 5.31 18.87 -5.78
CA PRO A 229 4.50 17.79 -5.22
C PRO A 229 3.15 18.26 -4.66
N GLU A 230 3.07 19.52 -4.22
CA GLU A 230 1.85 20.15 -3.71
C GLU A 230 0.71 20.24 -4.73
N ARG A 231 1.01 20.09 -6.02
CA ARG A 231 -0.01 20.12 -7.07
C ARG A 231 -0.94 18.91 -7.07
N PHE A 232 -0.49 17.79 -6.49
CA PHE A 232 -1.22 16.52 -6.47
C PHE A 232 -2.15 16.43 -5.27
N ASP A 233 -3.36 15.89 -5.49
CA ASP A 233 -4.35 15.58 -4.45
C ASP A 233 -4.71 14.09 -4.49
N VAL A 234 -5.29 13.62 -5.61
CA VAL A 234 -5.46 12.20 -5.91
C VAL A 234 -4.85 11.92 -7.27
N ILE A 235 -4.10 10.84 -7.38
CA ILE A 235 -3.57 10.31 -8.64
C ILE A 235 -4.24 8.96 -8.89
N VAL A 236 -4.72 8.72 -10.10
CA VAL A 236 -5.09 7.38 -10.57
C VAL A 236 -4.18 6.96 -11.70
N THR A 237 -3.76 5.68 -11.71
CA THR A 237 -2.81 5.17 -12.69
C THR A 237 -2.89 3.65 -12.81
N ASP A 238 -2.29 3.11 -13.87
CA ASP A 238 -2.16 1.67 -14.07
C ASP A 238 -1.23 1.01 -13.03
N ASN A 239 -1.17 -0.30 -13.09
CA ASN A 239 -0.41 -1.08 -12.11
C ASN A 239 1.10 -0.79 -12.16
N LEU A 240 1.71 -0.75 -13.35
CA LEU A 240 3.16 -0.57 -13.48
C LEU A 240 3.61 0.86 -13.15
N PHE A 241 2.96 1.85 -13.73
CA PHE A 241 3.30 3.24 -13.43
C PHE A 241 3.01 3.58 -11.98
N GLY A 242 1.93 3.00 -11.41
CA GLY A 242 1.59 3.15 -10.01
C GLY A 242 2.70 2.64 -9.09
N ASP A 243 3.31 1.50 -9.40
CA ASP A 243 4.45 0.97 -8.66
C ASP A 243 5.62 1.95 -8.65
N ILE A 244 6.02 2.39 -9.84
CA ILE A 244 7.18 3.27 -10.00
C ILE A 244 6.98 4.64 -9.32
N ILE A 245 5.82 5.27 -9.55
CA ILE A 245 5.59 6.62 -9.01
C ILE A 245 5.34 6.63 -7.51
N THR A 246 4.83 5.53 -6.92
CA THR A 246 4.62 5.46 -5.46
C THR A 246 5.92 5.31 -4.70
N ASP A 247 6.94 4.67 -5.25
CA ASP A 247 8.27 4.61 -4.64
C ASP A 247 8.94 6.00 -4.67
N LEU A 248 8.81 6.72 -5.77
CA LEU A 248 9.25 8.11 -5.84
C LEU A 248 8.48 9.00 -4.86
N ALA A 249 7.17 8.84 -4.79
CA ALA A 249 6.31 9.56 -3.85
C ALA A 249 6.72 9.31 -2.38
N ALA A 250 7.00 8.06 -2.02
CA ALA A 250 7.51 7.71 -0.71
C ALA A 250 8.89 8.35 -0.44
N ALA A 251 9.81 8.30 -1.42
CA ALA A 251 11.13 8.88 -1.29
C ALA A 251 11.09 10.39 -1.01
N VAL A 252 10.22 11.13 -1.71
CA VAL A 252 10.11 12.60 -1.51
C VAL A 252 9.31 12.98 -0.27
N SER A 253 8.47 12.11 0.28
CA SER A 253 7.66 12.35 1.47
C SER A 253 8.25 11.80 2.77
N GLY A 254 9.54 11.42 2.77
CA GLY A 254 10.23 11.01 3.99
C GLY A 254 10.72 9.58 4.03
N GLY A 255 10.55 8.84 2.94
CA GLY A 255 11.04 7.48 2.78
C GLY A 255 9.99 6.40 3.08
N ILE A 256 10.34 5.16 2.71
CA ILE A 256 9.46 4.00 2.83
C ILE A 256 9.15 3.60 4.29
N GLY A 257 9.95 4.04 5.25
CA GLY A 257 9.76 3.78 6.68
C GLY A 257 8.52 4.46 7.30
N VAL A 258 7.94 5.45 6.61
CA VAL A 258 6.71 6.13 7.02
C VAL A 258 5.57 5.93 6.01
N ALA A 259 5.75 5.07 5.01
CA ALA A 259 4.79 4.85 3.93
C ALA A 259 3.92 3.62 4.20
N ALA A 260 2.61 3.85 4.32
CA ALA A 260 1.58 2.82 4.45
C ALA A 260 0.98 2.45 3.10
N SER A 261 0.41 1.25 3.01
CA SER A 261 -0.26 0.74 1.82
C SER A 261 -1.50 -0.07 2.17
N GLY A 262 -2.52 0.00 1.31
CA GLY A 262 -3.69 -0.87 1.36
C GLY A 262 -3.94 -1.53 0.01
N ASN A 263 -4.07 -2.86 0.00
CA ASN A 263 -4.55 -3.63 -1.13
C ASN A 263 -6.03 -3.90 -0.88
N ILE A 264 -6.91 -3.20 -1.60
CA ILE A 264 -8.30 -3.07 -1.21
C ILE A 264 -9.21 -3.76 -2.22
N ASN A 265 -10.14 -4.55 -1.70
CA ASN A 265 -11.36 -4.94 -2.37
C ASN A 265 -12.49 -4.02 -1.91
N PRO A 266 -12.86 -2.98 -2.67
CA PRO A 266 -13.86 -2.01 -2.22
C PRO A 266 -15.27 -2.57 -2.10
N SER A 267 -15.57 -3.74 -2.71
CA SER A 267 -16.88 -4.39 -2.58
C SER A 267 -17.08 -5.03 -1.19
N GLY A 268 -15.99 -5.32 -0.46
CA GLY A 268 -16.03 -6.05 0.80
C GLY A 268 -16.35 -7.54 0.65
N GLU A 269 -16.32 -8.09 -0.56
CA GLU A 269 -16.52 -9.52 -0.81
C GLU A 269 -15.36 -10.36 -0.26
N PHE A 270 -14.16 -9.79 -0.29
CA PHE A 270 -12.94 -10.40 0.23
C PHE A 270 -12.23 -9.46 1.22
N PRO A 271 -11.50 -10.02 2.19
CA PRO A 271 -10.73 -9.20 3.13
C PRO A 271 -9.65 -8.39 2.41
N SER A 272 -9.62 -7.10 2.66
CA SER A 272 -8.56 -6.21 2.19
C SER A 272 -7.29 -6.40 3.01
N MET A 273 -6.12 -6.14 2.43
CA MET A 273 -4.81 -6.35 3.05
C MET A 273 -4.08 -5.01 3.20
N PHE A 274 -3.54 -4.78 4.40
CA PHE A 274 -2.81 -3.56 4.77
C PHE A 274 -1.40 -3.90 5.18
N GLU A 275 -0.43 -3.17 4.63
CA GLU A 275 1.00 -3.47 4.79
C GLU A 275 1.84 -2.19 4.71
N PRO A 276 3.00 -2.11 5.39
CA PRO A 276 3.98 -1.08 5.12
C PRO A 276 4.58 -1.25 3.71
N VAL A 277 5.07 -0.16 3.12
CA VAL A 277 5.70 -0.20 1.79
C VAL A 277 7.11 -0.79 1.83
N HIS A 278 7.79 -0.70 2.98
CA HIS A 278 9.13 -1.28 3.14
C HIS A 278 9.12 -2.81 3.06
N GLY A 279 10.24 -3.38 2.61
CA GLY A 279 10.46 -4.83 2.57
C GLY A 279 10.88 -5.42 3.94
N SER A 280 11.38 -6.64 3.90
CA SER A 280 11.75 -7.43 5.08
C SER A 280 13.04 -6.99 5.78
N ALA A 281 13.92 -6.21 5.14
CA ALA A 281 15.18 -5.70 5.67
C ALA A 281 15.95 -6.74 6.55
N PRO A 282 16.34 -7.88 5.98
CA PRO A 282 16.86 -9.02 6.74
C PRO A 282 18.17 -8.71 7.49
N ASP A 283 18.90 -7.71 7.06
CA ASP A 283 20.15 -7.23 7.65
C ASP A 283 19.99 -6.59 9.04
N ILE A 284 18.80 -6.08 9.35
CA ILE A 284 18.48 -5.49 10.66
C ILE A 284 17.41 -6.26 11.45
N ALA A 285 16.92 -7.37 10.91
CA ALA A 285 15.91 -8.21 11.55
C ALA A 285 16.39 -8.74 12.92
N GLY A 286 15.51 -8.71 13.92
CA GLY A 286 15.80 -9.15 15.30
C GLY A 286 16.67 -8.18 16.10
N GLN A 287 17.00 -7.00 15.55
CA GLN A 287 17.85 -6.02 16.25
C GLN A 287 17.08 -4.90 16.94
N GLY A 288 15.76 -4.87 16.84
CA GLY A 288 14.91 -3.82 17.42
C GLY A 288 15.20 -2.41 16.88
N LYS A 289 15.68 -2.31 15.61
CA LYS A 289 16.07 -1.06 14.97
C LYS A 289 15.05 -0.55 13.96
N ALA A 290 14.16 -1.41 13.50
CA ALA A 290 13.16 -1.04 12.49
C ALA A 290 12.19 0.00 13.07
N ASP A 291 11.92 1.07 12.31
CA ASP A 291 10.88 2.03 12.69
C ASP A 291 9.49 1.43 12.36
N PRO A 292 8.60 1.22 13.34
CA PRO A 292 7.30 0.61 13.09
C PRO A 292 6.25 1.58 12.54
N THR A 293 6.61 2.83 12.28
CA THR A 293 5.67 3.91 11.90
C THR A 293 4.85 3.53 10.66
N ALA A 294 5.46 2.97 9.62
CA ALA A 294 4.74 2.55 8.41
C ALA A 294 3.70 1.45 8.68
N ALA A 295 4.03 0.47 9.52
CA ALA A 295 3.09 -0.59 9.92
C ALA A 295 1.94 -0.03 10.77
N ILE A 296 2.22 0.91 11.67
CA ILE A 296 1.21 1.60 12.49
C ILE A 296 0.29 2.47 11.62
N LEU A 297 0.82 3.18 10.63
CA LEU A 297 0.01 3.92 9.65
C LEU A 297 -0.83 2.99 8.75
N SER A 298 -0.32 1.78 8.46
CA SER A 298 -1.10 0.75 7.76
C SER A 298 -2.29 0.26 8.60
N VAL A 299 -2.13 0.21 9.94
CA VAL A 299 -3.26 -0.03 10.86
C VAL A 299 -4.28 1.12 10.81
N ALA A 300 -3.85 2.38 10.66
CA ALA A 300 -4.79 3.48 10.47
C ALA A 300 -5.61 3.33 9.18
N LEU A 301 -4.97 2.93 8.07
CA LEU A 301 -5.68 2.63 6.82
C LEU A 301 -6.66 1.47 6.98
N LEU A 302 -6.28 0.41 7.68
CA LEU A 302 -7.13 -0.74 8.00
C LEU A 302 -8.37 -0.30 8.78
N LEU A 303 -8.19 0.49 9.83
CA LEU A 303 -9.29 0.99 10.66
C LEU A 303 -10.24 1.90 9.86
N ARG A 304 -9.69 2.77 9.01
CA ARG A 304 -10.50 3.61 8.10
C ARG A 304 -11.34 2.76 7.15
N HIS A 305 -10.75 1.70 6.59
CA HIS A 305 -11.44 0.76 5.71
C HIS A 305 -12.59 0.03 6.44
N LEU A 306 -12.39 -0.34 7.70
CA LEU A 306 -13.41 -0.99 8.53
C LEU A 306 -14.44 -0.01 9.14
N GLY A 307 -14.37 1.30 8.80
CA GLY A 307 -15.31 2.31 9.28
C GLY A 307 -15.01 2.90 10.65
N TYR A 308 -13.80 2.68 11.18
CA TYR A 308 -13.31 3.26 12.43
C TYR A 308 -12.50 4.54 12.18
N GLU A 309 -13.11 5.52 11.51
CA GLU A 309 -12.43 6.77 11.09
C GLU A 309 -11.81 7.54 12.26
N ALA A 310 -12.53 7.69 13.37
CA ALA A 310 -12.02 8.42 14.53
C ALA A 310 -10.75 7.78 15.10
N GLN A 311 -10.66 6.45 15.12
CA GLN A 311 -9.50 5.70 15.59
C GLN A 311 -8.33 5.83 14.60
N ALA A 312 -8.62 5.81 13.31
CA ALA A 312 -7.61 6.03 12.27
C ALA A 312 -6.96 7.42 12.41
N VAL A 313 -7.77 8.46 12.56
CA VAL A 313 -7.30 9.85 12.77
C VAL A 313 -6.46 9.95 14.05
N ARG A 314 -6.88 9.32 15.16
CA ARG A 314 -6.09 9.31 16.41
C ARG A 314 -4.70 8.70 16.22
N ILE A 315 -4.58 7.62 15.44
CA ILE A 315 -3.25 7.03 15.12
C ILE A 315 -2.43 8.02 14.29
N GLU A 316 -3.01 8.62 13.24
CA GLU A 316 -2.31 9.58 12.39
C GLU A 316 -1.82 10.81 13.16
N ASP A 317 -2.66 11.35 14.03
CA ASP A 317 -2.31 12.48 14.90
C ASP A 317 -1.21 12.11 15.91
N ALA A 318 -1.30 10.91 16.52
CA ALA A 318 -0.30 10.42 17.44
C ALA A 318 1.06 10.23 16.75
N VAL A 319 1.07 9.65 15.54
CA VAL A 319 2.28 9.48 14.72
C VAL A 319 2.86 10.84 14.33
N SER A 320 2.02 11.77 13.88
CA SER A 320 2.45 13.12 13.50
C SER A 320 3.11 13.87 14.67
N ALA A 321 2.52 13.80 15.85
CA ALA A 321 3.06 14.42 17.06
C ALA A 321 4.37 13.76 17.51
N ASP A 322 4.43 12.42 17.49
CA ASP A 322 5.64 11.67 17.85
C ASP A 322 6.82 12.01 16.92
N LEU A 323 6.58 12.06 15.62
CA LEU A 323 7.60 12.41 14.64
C LEU A 323 8.09 13.85 14.79
N ALA A 324 7.19 14.79 15.11
CA ALA A 324 7.54 16.18 15.35
C ALA A 324 8.42 16.37 16.60
N GLU A 325 8.29 15.50 17.59
CA GLU A 325 9.03 15.54 18.86
C GLU A 325 10.38 14.80 18.79
N ARG A 326 10.65 14.05 17.71
CA ARG A 326 11.92 13.33 17.54
C ARG A 326 13.06 14.32 17.30
N ASP A 327 14.04 14.34 18.17
CA ASP A 327 15.19 15.25 18.08
C ASP A 327 16.30 14.78 17.11
N GLY A 328 16.16 13.60 16.54
CA GLY A 328 17.14 12.98 15.63
C GLY A 328 18.46 12.58 16.29
N ALA A 329 18.68 12.97 17.55
CA ALA A 329 19.89 12.64 18.31
C ALA A 329 19.76 11.33 19.09
N THR A 330 18.54 11.00 19.50
CA THR A 330 18.24 9.80 20.31
C THR A 330 17.61 8.73 19.44
N SER A 331 18.33 7.63 19.21
CA SER A 331 17.77 6.44 18.54
C SER A 331 16.89 5.68 19.51
N ARG A 332 15.59 5.57 19.20
CA ARG A 332 14.65 4.70 19.92
C ARG A 332 14.58 3.34 19.23
N THR A 333 14.37 2.29 20.02
CA THR A 333 14.11 0.95 19.52
C THR A 333 12.71 0.84 18.93
N THR A 334 12.48 -0.22 18.14
CA THR A 334 11.17 -0.58 17.59
C THR A 334 10.09 -0.63 18.67
N ASP A 335 10.40 -1.26 19.82
CA ASP A 335 9.47 -1.38 20.95
C ASP A 335 9.20 -0.03 21.62
N GLU A 336 10.22 0.79 21.88
CA GLU A 336 10.05 2.11 22.50
C GLU A 336 9.16 3.04 21.67
N ILE A 337 9.27 2.98 20.33
CA ILE A 337 8.39 3.73 19.42
C ILE A 337 6.95 3.22 19.54
N GLY A 338 6.76 1.89 19.46
CA GLY A 338 5.45 1.28 19.58
C GLY A 338 4.76 1.55 20.91
N ASP A 339 5.51 1.47 22.03
CA ASP A 339 5.00 1.75 23.37
C ASP A 339 4.57 3.21 23.52
N ALA A 340 5.39 4.15 23.04
CA ALA A 340 5.08 5.57 23.08
C ALA A 340 3.80 5.90 22.28
N LEU A 341 3.65 5.32 21.09
CA LEU A 341 2.47 5.50 20.26
C LEU A 341 1.21 4.85 20.86
N ALA A 342 1.34 3.65 21.45
CA ALA A 342 0.23 2.99 22.13
C ALA A 342 -0.29 3.81 23.32
N VAL A 343 0.60 4.39 24.11
CA VAL A 343 0.22 5.30 25.22
C VAL A 343 -0.47 6.55 24.68
N ARG A 344 0.06 7.15 23.61
CA ARG A 344 -0.48 8.39 23.03
C ARG A 344 -1.88 8.20 22.42
N VAL A 345 -2.16 7.06 21.79
CA VAL A 345 -3.50 6.80 21.24
C VAL A 345 -4.51 6.37 22.30
N ALA A 346 -4.07 5.91 23.48
CA ALA A 346 -4.95 5.56 24.58
C ALA A 346 -5.45 6.78 25.39
N SER A 347 -4.70 7.89 25.35
CA SER A 347 -5.03 9.16 26.04
C SER A 347 -6.04 9.98 25.23
#